data_f0fc3a0a75f060418a61fca48f77bfba
#
_entry.id   f0fc3a0a75f060418a61fca48f77bfba
#
_cell.length_a   1.000
_cell.length_b   1.000
_cell.length_c   1.000
_cell.angle_alpha   90.00
_cell.angle_beta   90.00
_cell.angle_gamma   90.00
#
_symmetry.space_group_name_H-M   'P 1'
#
loop_
_entity.id
_entity.type
_entity.pdbx_description
1 polymer ?
#
loop_
_entity_poly.entity_id
_entity_poly.type
_entity_poly.pdbx_seq_one_letter_code
_entity_poly.pdbx_strand_id
1 'polypeptide(L)'
;MLLAAAFVGLGSSIFHPESSRIARLASGGQHGLAQSVFQVGGNLGTAIGPLLAAAVIVPFGQHSVAWFGLAALLGIGLLLQVSRWYAFHHVTAGARKKAAVESPYPRRVVLGAITVLLVLIFSKYFYVAGISSFYTFYLMDRFGLTVQSAQLHLFFFLFASAVGTVLGGPVGDRIGRKPVIWVSILGVAPFALLLPHADLFWTTTLTIVIGLVLSSAFSAILVYAQELMPGKVGMVSGLFFGFAFGMGGLGAAVLGLLADHTSIAFVYQAIAYLPLLGVVAALLPGKSRKS
;
A
#
# COMPACT_ATOMS: atom_id res chain seq x y z
N MET A 1 22.53 13.43 -4.21
CA MET A 1 21.42 12.46 -4.28
C MET A 1 20.74 12.21 -2.93
N LEU A 2 21.46 11.89 -1.85
CA LEU A 2 20.86 11.62 -0.52
C LEU A 2 19.99 12.75 0.02
N LEU A 3 20.42 14.01 -0.11
CA LEU A 3 19.62 15.17 0.32
C LEU A 3 18.30 15.28 -0.48
N ALA A 4 18.33 15.06 -1.79
CA ALA A 4 17.12 15.08 -2.62
C ALA A 4 16.14 13.98 -2.19
N ALA A 5 16.63 12.77 -1.95
CA ALA A 5 15.83 11.66 -1.43
C ALA A 5 15.23 12.00 -0.05
N ALA A 6 16.00 12.64 0.84
CA ALA A 6 15.52 13.09 2.13
C ALA A 6 14.37 14.11 2.02
N PHE A 7 14.50 15.11 1.12
CA PHE A 7 13.43 16.09 0.87
C PHE A 7 12.17 15.43 0.28
N VAL A 8 12.31 14.47 -0.63
CA VAL A 8 11.18 13.69 -1.15
C VAL A 8 10.50 12.92 -0.01
N GLY A 9 11.29 12.27 0.86
CA GLY A 9 10.78 11.55 2.02
C GLY A 9 10.03 12.47 3.00
N LEU A 10 10.57 13.64 3.30
CA LEU A 10 9.92 14.66 4.15
C LEU A 10 8.60 15.15 3.52
N GLY A 11 8.59 15.46 2.23
CA GLY A 11 7.37 15.84 1.52
C GLY A 11 6.33 14.73 1.56
N SER A 12 6.74 13.49 1.32
CA SER A 12 5.87 12.31 1.35
C SER A 12 5.27 12.06 2.74
N SER A 13 6.04 12.27 3.81
CA SER A 13 5.58 12.06 5.19
C SER A 13 4.46 13.01 5.61
N ILE A 14 4.38 14.20 5.00
CA ILE A 14 3.31 15.18 5.22
C ILE A 14 2.16 14.94 4.24
N PHE A 15 2.49 14.67 2.96
CA PHE A 15 1.52 14.55 1.88
C PHE A 15 0.53 13.40 2.10
N HIS A 16 1.01 12.19 2.42
CA HIS A 16 0.15 11.02 2.51
C HIS A 16 -0.90 11.09 3.64
N PRO A 17 -0.56 11.49 4.88
CA PRO A 17 -1.54 11.63 5.95
C PRO A 17 -2.60 12.70 5.64
N GLU A 18 -2.18 13.87 5.15
CA GLU A 18 -3.10 14.96 4.86
C GLU A 18 -4.00 14.66 3.66
N SER A 19 -3.46 14.11 2.58
CA SER A 19 -4.25 13.71 1.41
C SER A 19 -5.25 12.60 1.75
N SER A 20 -4.85 11.62 2.57
CA SER A 20 -5.76 10.59 3.09
C SER A 20 -6.90 11.20 3.93
N ARG A 21 -6.59 12.20 4.76
CA ARG A 21 -7.58 12.92 5.56
C ARG A 21 -8.56 13.69 4.69
N ILE A 22 -8.07 14.38 3.66
CA ILE A 22 -8.89 15.13 2.71
C ILE A 22 -9.76 14.18 1.88
N ALA A 23 -9.20 13.07 1.37
CA ALA A 23 -9.94 12.04 0.67
C ALA A 23 -11.10 11.50 1.52
N ARG A 24 -10.86 11.25 2.81
CA ARG A 24 -11.91 10.84 3.74
C ARG A 24 -13.00 11.90 3.92
N LEU A 25 -12.63 13.18 3.97
CA LEU A 25 -13.62 14.29 4.06
C LEU A 25 -14.48 14.40 2.81
N ALA A 26 -13.86 14.22 1.63
CA ALA A 26 -14.54 14.31 0.34
C ALA A 26 -15.33 13.05 -0.02
N SER A 27 -15.26 11.98 0.77
CA SER A 27 -15.76 10.64 0.44
C SER A 27 -17.28 10.48 0.40
N GLY A 28 -18.04 11.43 0.96
CA GLY A 28 -19.50 11.28 1.08
C GLY A 28 -19.94 10.02 1.86
N GLY A 29 -19.09 9.47 2.74
CA GLY A 29 -19.34 8.23 3.49
C GLY A 29 -18.71 6.97 2.85
N GLN A 30 -18.30 7.01 1.58
CA GLN A 30 -17.62 5.90 0.90
C GLN A 30 -16.10 5.96 1.16
N HIS A 31 -15.71 5.77 2.43
CA HIS A 31 -14.35 5.97 2.88
C HIS A 31 -13.35 5.01 2.23
N GLY A 32 -13.76 3.78 1.97
CA GLY A 32 -12.93 2.77 1.29
C GLY A 32 -12.67 3.14 -0.16
N LEU A 33 -13.70 3.54 -0.91
CA LEU A 33 -13.57 4.00 -2.29
C LEU A 33 -12.61 5.20 -2.38
N ALA A 34 -12.82 6.23 -1.56
CA ALA A 34 -11.98 7.42 -1.58
C ALA A 34 -10.52 7.11 -1.27
N GLN A 35 -10.26 6.23 -0.30
CA GLN A 35 -8.92 5.79 0.04
C GLN A 35 -8.29 4.96 -1.07
N SER A 36 -9.06 4.10 -1.74
CA SER A 36 -8.58 3.32 -2.89
C SER A 36 -8.23 4.21 -4.08
N VAL A 37 -9.07 5.18 -4.43
CA VAL A 37 -8.79 6.14 -5.51
C VAL A 37 -7.50 6.93 -5.22
N PHE A 38 -7.32 7.39 -3.99
CA PHE A 38 -6.09 8.05 -3.58
C PHE A 38 -4.86 7.13 -3.77
N GLN A 39 -4.93 5.88 -3.34
CA GLN A 39 -3.85 4.90 -3.44
C GLN A 39 -3.50 4.56 -4.89
N VAL A 40 -4.51 4.48 -5.77
CA VAL A 40 -4.30 4.20 -7.20
C VAL A 40 -3.41 5.24 -7.86
N GLY A 41 -3.55 6.53 -7.48
CA GLY A 41 -2.66 7.58 -7.97
C GLY A 41 -1.18 7.28 -7.67
N GLY A 42 -0.87 6.86 -6.44
CA GLY A 42 0.48 6.46 -6.05
C GLY A 42 0.97 5.20 -6.78
N ASN A 43 0.12 4.17 -6.86
CA ASN A 43 0.46 2.91 -7.54
C ASN A 43 0.69 3.11 -9.05
N LEU A 44 -0.13 3.94 -9.71
CA LEU A 44 0.07 4.30 -11.12
C LEU A 44 1.38 5.07 -11.32
N GLY A 45 1.69 6.02 -10.44
CA GLY A 45 2.96 6.73 -10.48
C GLY A 45 4.15 5.78 -10.35
N THR A 46 4.07 4.82 -9.44
CA THR A 46 5.11 3.78 -9.26
C THR A 46 5.24 2.87 -10.49
N ALA A 47 4.13 2.50 -11.14
CA ALA A 47 4.14 1.64 -12.31
C ALA A 47 4.63 2.38 -13.58
N ILE A 48 4.26 3.64 -13.75
CA ILE A 48 4.62 4.46 -14.91
C ILE A 48 6.05 5.01 -14.79
N GLY A 49 6.56 5.22 -13.57
CA GLY A 49 7.89 5.79 -13.32
C GLY A 49 9.01 5.12 -14.11
N PRO A 50 9.19 3.80 -14.04
CA PRO A 50 10.21 3.08 -14.82
C PRO A 50 10.02 3.20 -16.34
N LEU A 51 8.78 3.23 -16.83
CA LEU A 51 8.49 3.41 -18.26
C LEU A 51 8.89 4.82 -18.73
N LEU A 52 8.59 5.84 -17.93
CA LEU A 52 9.02 7.21 -18.21
C LEU A 52 10.55 7.35 -18.12
N ALA A 53 11.18 6.67 -17.17
CA ALA A 53 12.64 6.63 -17.09
C ALA A 53 13.24 6.00 -18.34
N ALA A 54 12.72 4.90 -18.83
CA ALA A 54 13.18 4.25 -20.06
C ALA A 54 12.93 5.11 -21.32
N ALA A 55 11.78 5.80 -21.38
CA ALA A 55 11.41 6.61 -22.55
C ALA A 55 12.10 7.97 -22.59
N VAL A 56 12.47 8.55 -21.44
CA VAL A 56 13.02 9.91 -21.33
C VAL A 56 14.47 9.89 -20.90
N ILE A 57 14.82 9.21 -19.81
CA ILE A 57 16.18 9.28 -19.25
C ILE A 57 17.18 8.51 -20.08
N VAL A 58 16.80 7.34 -20.60
CA VAL A 58 17.70 6.51 -21.40
C VAL A 58 18.11 7.24 -22.69
N PRO A 59 17.21 7.79 -23.52
CA PRO A 59 17.61 8.47 -24.76
C PRO A 59 18.18 9.87 -24.54
N PHE A 60 17.70 10.64 -23.52
CA PHE A 60 18.09 12.06 -23.34
C PHE A 60 19.09 12.28 -22.20
N GLY A 61 19.50 11.23 -21.50
CA GLY A 61 20.50 11.29 -20.42
C GLY A 61 19.94 11.81 -19.09
N GLN A 62 20.78 11.79 -18.04
CA GLN A 62 20.38 12.14 -16.66
C GLN A 62 19.81 13.55 -16.51
N HIS A 63 20.24 14.51 -17.33
CA HIS A 63 19.74 15.88 -17.25
C HIS A 63 18.24 16.01 -17.55
N SER A 64 17.68 15.09 -18.33
CA SER A 64 16.26 15.05 -18.66
C SER A 64 15.37 14.79 -17.44
N VAL A 65 15.91 14.32 -16.33
CA VAL A 65 15.20 14.22 -15.03
C VAL A 65 14.61 15.57 -14.62
N ALA A 66 15.25 16.70 -14.98
CA ALA A 66 14.73 18.02 -14.71
C ALA A 66 13.36 18.31 -15.34
N TRP A 67 13.00 17.63 -16.45
CA TRP A 67 11.70 17.78 -17.09
C TRP A 67 10.54 17.30 -16.21
N PHE A 68 10.78 16.33 -15.32
CA PHE A 68 9.80 15.90 -14.32
C PHE A 68 9.49 16.99 -13.30
N GLY A 69 10.31 18.05 -13.21
CA GLY A 69 10.00 19.26 -12.47
C GLY A 69 8.71 19.95 -12.93
N LEU A 70 8.35 19.86 -14.24
CA LEU A 70 7.07 20.34 -14.76
C LEU A 70 5.89 19.58 -14.15
N ALA A 71 6.00 18.26 -14.00
CA ALA A 71 4.97 17.47 -13.33
C ALA A 71 4.85 17.85 -11.84
N ALA A 72 5.97 18.16 -11.18
CA ALA A 72 5.95 18.64 -9.80
C ALA A 72 5.25 20.02 -9.70
N LEU A 73 5.50 20.95 -10.63
CA LEU A 73 4.81 22.25 -10.67
C LEU A 73 3.31 22.10 -10.90
N LEU A 74 2.88 21.20 -11.80
CA LEU A 74 1.48 20.85 -11.97
C LEU A 74 0.87 20.27 -10.67
N GLY A 75 1.61 19.39 -10.00
CA GLY A 75 1.22 18.86 -8.69
C GLY A 75 1.01 19.96 -7.65
N ILE A 76 1.92 20.93 -7.56
CA ILE A 76 1.79 22.11 -6.68
C ILE A 76 0.51 22.88 -7.03
N GLY A 77 0.25 23.17 -8.31
CA GLY A 77 -0.96 23.87 -8.76
C GLY A 77 -2.26 23.15 -8.33
N LEU A 78 -2.30 21.82 -8.49
CA LEU A 78 -3.44 21.02 -8.06
C LEU A 78 -3.60 21.02 -6.53
N LEU A 79 -2.49 20.90 -5.79
CA LEU A 79 -2.53 20.94 -4.31
C LEU A 79 -2.98 22.31 -3.78
N LEU A 80 -2.63 23.42 -4.44
CA LEU A 80 -3.13 24.74 -4.10
C LEU A 80 -4.65 24.85 -4.28
N GLN A 81 -5.20 24.26 -5.35
CA GLN A 81 -6.66 24.22 -5.56
C GLN A 81 -7.36 23.37 -4.49
N VAL A 82 -6.81 22.18 -4.19
CA VAL A 82 -7.31 21.31 -3.12
C VAL A 82 -7.25 22.02 -1.76
N SER A 83 -6.17 22.73 -1.47
CA SER A 83 -5.99 23.51 -0.24
C SER A 83 -7.05 24.61 -0.10
N ARG A 84 -7.36 25.35 -1.18
CA ARG A 84 -8.42 26.37 -1.19
C ARG A 84 -9.80 25.74 -0.95
N TRP A 85 -10.10 24.63 -1.63
CA TRP A 85 -11.33 23.88 -1.41
C TRP A 85 -11.45 23.42 0.04
N TYR A 86 -10.38 22.86 0.60
CA TYR A 86 -10.33 22.37 1.97
C TYR A 86 -10.53 23.52 2.97
N ALA A 87 -9.87 24.67 2.80
CA ALA A 87 -10.03 25.84 3.67
C ALA A 87 -11.48 26.32 3.68
N PHE A 88 -12.14 26.42 2.53
CA PHE A 88 -13.53 26.81 2.41
C PHE A 88 -14.46 25.86 3.16
N HIS A 89 -14.30 24.53 2.98
CA HIS A 89 -15.14 23.54 3.65
C HIS A 89 -14.84 23.41 5.13
N HIS A 90 -13.62 23.68 5.57
CA HIS A 90 -13.26 23.63 6.99
C HIS A 90 -13.84 24.81 7.77
N VAL A 91 -13.90 25.98 7.19
CA VAL A 91 -14.52 27.17 7.81
C VAL A 91 -16.02 26.96 7.99
N THR A 92 -16.70 26.40 6.99
CA THR A 92 -18.14 26.10 7.07
C THR A 92 -18.46 24.95 8.02
N ALA A 93 -17.56 23.96 8.17
CA ALA A 93 -17.71 22.85 9.11
C ALA A 93 -17.32 23.20 10.56
N GLY A 94 -16.43 24.19 10.75
CA GLY A 94 -15.97 24.66 12.08
C GLY A 94 -17.06 25.33 12.92
N ALA A 95 -18.12 25.83 12.29
CA ALA A 95 -19.30 26.36 12.99
C ALA A 95 -20.15 25.27 13.69
N ARG A 96 -20.01 24.01 13.29
CA ARG A 96 -20.55 22.86 14.04
C ARG A 96 -19.45 22.33 14.97
N LYS A 97 -19.49 22.70 16.26
CA LYS A 97 -18.74 22.01 17.32
C LYS A 97 -19.01 20.50 17.16
N LYS A 98 -18.12 19.77 16.52
CA LYS A 98 -18.18 18.30 16.52
C LYS A 98 -17.96 17.89 17.97
N ALA A 99 -19.02 17.39 18.63
CA ALA A 99 -18.86 16.62 19.85
C ALA A 99 -17.70 15.63 19.61
N ALA A 100 -16.79 15.51 20.56
CA ALA A 100 -15.70 14.57 20.46
C ALA A 100 -16.32 13.18 20.26
N VAL A 101 -16.21 12.65 19.03
CA VAL A 101 -16.71 11.31 18.75
C VAL A 101 -15.75 10.36 19.42
N GLU A 102 -16.14 9.80 20.54
CA GLU A 102 -15.36 8.80 21.24
C GLU A 102 -15.34 7.47 20.49
N SER A 103 -14.28 6.73 20.67
CA SER A 103 -14.19 5.37 20.13
C SER A 103 -15.31 4.51 20.73
N PRO A 104 -15.99 3.67 19.92
CA PRO A 104 -17.01 2.76 20.43
C PRO A 104 -16.41 1.62 21.29
N TYR A 105 -15.07 1.55 21.39
CA TYR A 105 -14.35 0.48 22.10
C TYR A 105 -13.47 1.04 23.22
N PRO A 106 -13.27 0.29 24.31
CA PRO A 106 -12.30 0.61 25.34
C PRO A 106 -10.89 0.79 24.77
N ARG A 107 -10.08 1.69 25.39
CA ARG A 107 -8.71 2.00 24.93
C ARG A 107 -7.83 0.75 24.72
N ARG A 108 -7.95 -0.24 25.59
CA ARG A 108 -7.17 -1.51 25.48
C ARG A 108 -7.52 -2.28 24.22
N VAL A 109 -8.80 -2.34 23.85
CA VAL A 109 -9.28 -3.01 22.63
C VAL A 109 -8.79 -2.26 21.38
N VAL A 110 -8.85 -0.92 21.40
CA VAL A 110 -8.34 -0.08 20.30
C VAL A 110 -6.85 -0.30 20.11
N LEU A 111 -6.06 -0.26 21.18
CA LEU A 111 -4.60 -0.48 21.10
C LEU A 111 -4.28 -1.88 20.58
N GLY A 112 -4.95 -2.93 21.08
CA GLY A 112 -4.78 -4.28 20.59
C GLY A 112 -5.12 -4.41 19.10
N ALA A 113 -6.23 -3.80 18.66
CA ALA A 113 -6.61 -3.81 17.25
C ALA A 113 -5.59 -3.06 16.36
N ILE A 114 -5.08 -1.90 16.79
CA ILE A 114 -4.02 -1.17 16.07
C ILE A 114 -2.76 -2.03 15.95
N THR A 115 -2.33 -2.70 17.04
CA THR A 115 -1.17 -3.62 16.99
C THR A 115 -1.39 -4.75 15.99
N VAL A 116 -2.55 -5.38 16.00
CA VAL A 116 -2.91 -6.42 15.01
C VAL A 116 -2.81 -5.87 13.58
N LEU A 117 -3.38 -4.68 13.32
CA LEU A 117 -3.31 -4.06 12.00
C LEU A 117 -1.87 -3.73 11.58
N LEU A 118 -1.00 -3.31 12.49
CA LEU A 118 0.42 -3.09 12.20
C LEU A 118 1.15 -4.40 11.86
N VAL A 119 0.87 -5.50 12.57
CA VAL A 119 1.39 -6.83 12.21
C VAL A 119 0.95 -7.25 10.80
N LEU A 120 -0.29 -6.99 10.44
CA LEU A 120 -0.81 -7.28 9.11
C LEU A 120 -0.14 -6.42 8.02
N ILE A 121 0.13 -5.15 8.31
CA ILE A 121 0.89 -4.26 7.41
C ILE A 121 2.33 -4.73 7.27
N PHE A 122 2.99 -5.11 8.37
CA PHE A 122 4.32 -5.71 8.34
C PHE A 122 4.35 -6.90 7.39
N SER A 123 3.47 -7.89 7.62
CA SER A 123 3.35 -9.09 6.77
C SER A 123 3.21 -8.73 5.29
N LYS A 124 2.25 -7.85 4.98
CA LYS A 124 1.97 -7.42 3.61
C LYS A 124 3.16 -6.72 2.96
N TYR A 125 3.72 -5.69 3.61
CA TYR A 125 4.73 -4.85 2.97
C TYR A 125 6.09 -5.53 2.86
N PHE A 126 6.45 -6.41 3.78
CA PHE A 126 7.62 -7.28 3.64
C PHE A 126 7.45 -8.24 2.45
N TYR A 127 6.28 -8.86 2.32
CA TYR A 127 6.00 -9.75 1.19
C TYR A 127 6.04 -8.99 -0.14
N VAL A 128 5.37 -7.83 -0.22
CA VAL A 128 5.38 -6.98 -1.43
C VAL A 128 6.79 -6.50 -1.75
N ALA A 129 7.59 -6.13 -0.75
CA ALA A 129 9.00 -5.74 -0.96
C ALA A 129 9.81 -6.89 -1.56
N GLY A 130 9.61 -8.13 -1.08
CA GLY A 130 10.25 -9.32 -1.64
C GLY A 130 9.90 -9.53 -3.11
N ILE A 131 8.62 -9.45 -3.47
CA ILE A 131 8.20 -9.56 -4.87
C ILE A 131 8.74 -8.38 -5.68
N SER A 132 8.49 -7.13 -5.27
CA SER A 132 8.84 -5.95 -6.08
C SER A 132 10.35 -5.83 -6.34
N SER A 133 11.18 -6.20 -5.35
CA SER A 133 12.63 -6.02 -5.45
C SER A 133 13.34 -7.22 -6.10
N PHE A 134 12.82 -8.44 -5.93
CA PHE A 134 13.57 -9.64 -6.30
C PHE A 134 12.89 -10.51 -7.36
N TYR A 135 11.67 -10.18 -7.82
CA TYR A 135 10.94 -11.03 -8.76
C TYR A 135 11.65 -11.19 -10.10
N THR A 136 12.18 -10.11 -10.65
CA THR A 136 12.96 -10.16 -11.89
C THR A 136 14.16 -11.10 -11.74
N PHE A 137 14.90 -10.99 -10.66
CA PHE A 137 16.05 -11.84 -10.39
C PHE A 137 15.65 -13.31 -10.17
N TYR A 138 14.55 -13.54 -9.44
CA TYR A 138 14.00 -14.88 -9.22
C TYR A 138 13.63 -15.57 -10.53
N LEU A 139 12.98 -14.84 -11.45
CA LEU A 139 12.58 -15.40 -12.74
C LEU A 139 13.78 -15.67 -13.66
N MET A 140 14.80 -14.82 -13.62
CA MET A 140 16.03 -15.01 -14.37
C MET A 140 16.82 -16.21 -13.84
N ASP A 141 16.99 -16.33 -12.54
CA ASP A 141 17.74 -17.40 -11.89
C ASP A 141 17.05 -18.77 -12.06
N ARG A 142 15.73 -18.83 -11.84
CA ARG A 142 14.99 -20.08 -11.83
C ARG A 142 14.56 -20.58 -13.20
N PHE A 143 14.20 -19.69 -14.11
CA PHE A 143 13.61 -20.03 -15.41
C PHE A 143 14.45 -19.58 -16.60
N GLY A 144 15.60 -18.94 -16.38
CA GLY A 144 16.50 -18.48 -17.44
C GLY A 144 15.90 -17.38 -18.32
N LEU A 145 14.95 -16.58 -17.80
CA LEU A 145 14.31 -15.52 -18.56
C LEU A 145 15.27 -14.38 -18.85
N THR A 146 15.04 -13.69 -19.97
CA THR A 146 15.69 -12.40 -20.23
C THR A 146 15.15 -11.33 -19.29
N VAL A 147 15.94 -10.28 -19.04
CA VAL A 147 15.52 -9.13 -18.21
C VAL A 147 14.19 -8.55 -18.68
N GLN A 148 14.01 -8.39 -20.01
CA GLN A 148 12.78 -7.83 -20.57
C GLN A 148 11.56 -8.71 -20.28
N SER A 149 11.69 -10.03 -20.47
CA SER A 149 10.62 -10.97 -20.16
C SER A 149 10.28 -10.97 -18.66
N ALA A 150 11.30 -11.00 -17.79
CA ALA A 150 11.10 -10.97 -16.34
C ALA A 150 10.44 -9.66 -15.87
N GLN A 151 10.78 -8.52 -16.46
CA GLN A 151 10.13 -7.23 -16.18
C GLN A 151 8.67 -7.20 -16.62
N LEU A 152 8.31 -7.86 -17.73
CA LEU A 152 6.92 -8.00 -18.15
C LEU A 152 6.10 -8.77 -17.12
N HIS A 153 6.64 -9.83 -16.54
CA HIS A 153 5.99 -10.57 -15.47
C HIS A 153 5.83 -9.73 -14.19
N LEU A 154 6.83 -8.92 -13.85
CA LEU A 154 6.73 -7.95 -12.75
C LEU A 154 5.64 -6.91 -13.03
N PHE A 155 5.53 -6.43 -14.25
CA PHE A 155 4.45 -5.53 -14.65
C PHE A 155 3.07 -6.15 -14.43
N PHE A 156 2.86 -7.43 -14.76
CA PHE A 156 1.59 -8.10 -14.48
C PHE A 156 1.24 -8.11 -13.00
N PHE A 157 2.21 -8.37 -12.12
CA PHE A 157 2.01 -8.25 -10.68
C PHE A 157 1.62 -6.84 -10.26
N LEU A 158 2.35 -5.82 -10.73
CA LEU A 158 2.08 -4.42 -10.37
C LEU A 158 0.72 -3.94 -10.89
N PHE A 159 0.37 -4.34 -12.11
CA PHE A 159 -0.93 -4.03 -12.70
C PHE A 159 -2.08 -4.70 -11.92
N ALA A 160 -1.95 -5.99 -11.62
CA ALA A 160 -2.92 -6.70 -10.79
C ALA A 160 -3.05 -6.07 -9.40
N SER A 161 -1.95 -5.60 -8.83
CA SER A 161 -1.92 -4.87 -7.55
C SER A 161 -2.68 -3.55 -7.63
N ALA A 162 -2.53 -2.81 -8.72
CA ALA A 162 -3.30 -1.58 -8.95
C ALA A 162 -4.80 -1.86 -9.03
N VAL A 163 -5.20 -2.87 -9.81
CA VAL A 163 -6.60 -3.32 -9.92
C VAL A 163 -7.14 -3.76 -8.56
N GLY A 164 -6.38 -4.57 -7.81
CA GLY A 164 -6.76 -5.02 -6.47
C GLY A 164 -6.98 -3.86 -5.50
N THR A 165 -6.15 -2.81 -5.59
CA THR A 165 -6.30 -1.60 -4.79
C THR A 165 -7.61 -0.87 -5.11
N VAL A 166 -7.97 -0.75 -6.41
CA VAL A 166 -9.25 -0.13 -6.83
C VAL A 166 -10.44 -0.89 -6.26
N LEU A 167 -10.41 -2.21 -6.36
CA LEU A 167 -11.54 -3.07 -5.94
C LEU A 167 -11.68 -3.16 -4.42
N GLY A 168 -10.57 -3.13 -3.68
CA GLY A 168 -10.56 -3.35 -2.23
C GLY A 168 -11.40 -2.35 -1.44
N GLY A 169 -11.38 -1.07 -1.82
CA GLY A 169 -12.16 -0.03 -1.15
C GLY A 169 -13.67 -0.20 -1.27
N PRO A 170 -14.23 -0.22 -2.47
CA PRO A 170 -15.67 -0.43 -2.68
C PRO A 170 -16.19 -1.74 -2.09
N VAL A 171 -15.41 -2.82 -2.21
CA VAL A 171 -15.75 -4.11 -1.61
C VAL A 171 -15.80 -3.97 -0.08
N GLY A 172 -14.79 -3.32 0.52
CA GLY A 172 -14.76 -3.05 1.95
C GLY A 172 -15.89 -2.14 2.44
N ASP A 173 -16.36 -1.21 1.60
CA ASP A 173 -17.51 -0.36 1.93
C ASP A 173 -18.83 -1.17 1.96
N ARG A 174 -18.95 -2.20 1.10
CA ARG A 174 -20.18 -3.02 0.99
C ARG A 174 -20.24 -4.16 2.00
N ILE A 175 -19.20 -5.00 2.08
CA ILE A 175 -19.19 -6.20 2.92
C ILE A 175 -18.55 -6.01 4.29
N GLY A 176 -17.94 -4.83 4.52
CA GLY A 176 -17.23 -4.49 5.76
C GLY A 176 -15.73 -4.65 5.66
N ARG A 177 -14.98 -3.97 6.55
CA ARG A 177 -13.51 -3.91 6.51
C ARG A 177 -12.86 -5.24 6.92
N LYS A 178 -13.35 -5.86 8.02
CA LYS A 178 -12.76 -7.07 8.61
C LYS A 178 -12.73 -8.27 7.63
N PRO A 179 -13.81 -8.62 6.91
CA PRO A 179 -13.75 -9.68 5.90
C PRO A 179 -12.72 -9.41 4.80
N VAL A 180 -12.65 -8.17 4.29
CA VAL A 180 -11.68 -7.79 3.25
C VAL A 180 -10.26 -7.96 3.78
N ILE A 181 -9.95 -7.46 4.98
CA ILE A 181 -8.62 -7.61 5.60
C ILE A 181 -8.25 -9.09 5.72
N TRP A 182 -9.17 -9.90 6.18
CA TRP A 182 -8.95 -11.34 6.38
C TRP A 182 -8.63 -12.08 5.07
N VAL A 183 -9.50 -11.91 4.07
CA VAL A 183 -9.34 -12.54 2.76
C VAL A 183 -8.10 -12.00 2.05
N SER A 184 -7.82 -10.70 2.15
CA SER A 184 -6.71 -10.09 1.42
C SER A 184 -5.32 -10.49 1.94
N ILE A 185 -5.19 -10.89 3.17
CA ILE A 185 -3.88 -11.29 3.72
C ILE A 185 -3.83 -12.81 3.89
N LEU A 186 -4.72 -13.41 4.68
CA LEU A 186 -4.71 -14.85 4.89
C LEU A 186 -5.11 -15.63 3.64
N GLY A 187 -6.05 -15.11 2.85
CA GLY A 187 -6.47 -15.75 1.59
C GLY A 187 -5.36 -15.85 0.54
N VAL A 188 -4.32 -15.03 0.67
CA VAL A 188 -3.12 -15.12 -0.20
C VAL A 188 -2.17 -16.24 0.23
N ALA A 189 -2.23 -16.72 1.47
CA ALA A 189 -1.29 -17.71 2.00
C ALA A 189 -1.15 -18.98 1.14
N PRO A 190 -2.22 -19.65 0.69
CA PRO A 190 -2.05 -20.84 -0.16
C PRO A 190 -1.31 -20.53 -1.46
N PHE A 191 -1.59 -19.40 -2.09
CA PHE A 191 -0.93 -19.00 -3.34
C PHE A 191 0.55 -18.64 -3.11
N ALA A 192 0.84 -17.97 -1.99
CA ALA A 192 2.21 -17.62 -1.61
C ALA A 192 3.05 -18.87 -1.30
N LEU A 193 2.49 -19.86 -0.62
CA LEU A 193 3.16 -21.12 -0.29
C LEU A 193 3.41 -21.99 -1.53
N LEU A 194 2.53 -21.95 -2.52
CA LEU A 194 2.69 -22.68 -3.77
C LEU A 194 3.71 -22.04 -4.71
N LEU A 195 3.88 -20.71 -4.66
CA LEU A 195 4.70 -19.94 -5.59
C LEU A 195 6.14 -20.48 -5.73
N PRO A 196 6.89 -20.81 -4.65
CA PRO A 196 8.26 -21.31 -4.77
C PRO A 196 8.36 -22.70 -5.42
N HIS A 197 7.27 -23.40 -5.59
CA HIS A 197 7.23 -24.78 -6.16
C HIS A 197 6.62 -24.82 -7.56
N ALA A 198 6.14 -23.69 -8.06
CA ALA A 198 5.43 -23.57 -9.32
C ALA A 198 6.38 -23.54 -10.53
N ASP A 199 5.89 -23.94 -11.70
CA ASP A 199 6.52 -23.64 -13.00
C ASP A 199 6.30 -22.18 -13.42
N LEU A 200 6.81 -21.77 -14.57
CA LEU A 200 6.73 -20.38 -15.03
C LEU A 200 5.26 -19.91 -15.23
N PHE A 201 4.39 -20.75 -15.80
CA PHE A 201 3.01 -20.40 -16.04
C PHE A 201 2.26 -20.18 -14.73
N TRP A 202 2.40 -21.12 -13.80
CA TRP A 202 1.77 -21.01 -12.48
C TRP A 202 2.40 -19.92 -11.63
N THR A 203 3.73 -19.72 -11.69
CA THR A 203 4.39 -18.59 -10.99
C THR A 203 3.80 -17.26 -11.41
N THR A 204 3.58 -17.05 -12.71
CA THR A 204 2.95 -15.83 -13.22
C THR A 204 1.51 -15.70 -12.77
N THR A 205 0.74 -16.76 -12.91
CA THR A 205 -0.68 -16.79 -12.54
C THR A 205 -0.86 -16.53 -11.05
N LEU A 206 -0.10 -17.24 -10.20
CA LEU A 206 -0.13 -17.07 -8.74
C LEU A 206 0.26 -15.64 -8.34
N THR A 207 1.29 -15.09 -8.98
CA THR A 207 1.75 -13.72 -8.68
C THR A 207 0.68 -12.67 -9.02
N ILE A 208 -0.03 -12.83 -10.14
CA ILE A 208 -1.17 -11.98 -10.51
C ILE A 208 -2.28 -12.07 -9.45
N VAL A 209 -2.67 -13.28 -9.05
CA VAL A 209 -3.69 -13.48 -8.01
C VAL A 209 -3.25 -12.88 -6.68
N ILE A 210 -2.01 -13.10 -6.27
CA ILE A 210 -1.42 -12.52 -5.06
C ILE A 210 -1.48 -10.99 -5.13
N GLY A 211 -1.03 -10.39 -6.24
CA GLY A 211 -1.07 -8.95 -6.45
C GLY A 211 -2.47 -8.38 -6.30
N LEU A 212 -3.45 -8.99 -6.98
CA LEU A 212 -4.85 -8.56 -6.94
C LEU A 212 -5.43 -8.62 -5.52
N VAL A 213 -5.29 -9.77 -4.85
CA VAL A 213 -5.92 -10.02 -3.55
C VAL A 213 -5.22 -9.25 -2.44
N LEU A 214 -3.88 -9.33 -2.35
CA LEU A 214 -3.11 -8.70 -1.28
C LEU A 214 -3.21 -7.17 -1.30
N SER A 215 -3.30 -6.58 -2.49
CA SER A 215 -3.32 -5.12 -2.62
C SER A 215 -4.62 -4.48 -2.15
N SER A 216 -5.72 -5.24 -2.11
CA SER A 216 -7.01 -4.78 -1.59
C SER A 216 -7.00 -4.52 -0.07
N ALA A 217 -6.03 -5.06 0.67
CA ALA A 217 -5.98 -4.96 2.14
C ALA A 217 -5.76 -3.55 2.68
N PHE A 218 -4.87 -2.74 2.05
CA PHE A 218 -4.37 -1.52 2.70
C PHE A 218 -5.45 -0.48 2.92
N SER A 219 -6.30 -0.21 1.92
CA SER A 219 -7.41 0.73 2.05
C SER A 219 -8.38 0.30 3.16
N ALA A 220 -8.68 -1.00 3.24
CA ALA A 220 -9.54 -1.55 4.28
C ALA A 220 -8.91 -1.43 5.68
N ILE A 221 -7.62 -1.74 5.82
CA ILE A 221 -6.87 -1.61 7.08
C ILE A 221 -6.87 -0.16 7.55
N LEU A 222 -6.50 0.77 6.66
CA LEU A 222 -6.39 2.18 7.00
C LEU A 222 -7.74 2.77 7.43
N VAL A 223 -8.81 2.50 6.67
CA VAL A 223 -10.15 2.98 7.01
C VAL A 223 -10.63 2.35 8.33
N TYR A 224 -10.39 1.06 8.54
CA TYR A 224 -10.75 0.41 9.80
C TYR A 224 -10.02 1.03 11.00
N ALA A 225 -8.72 1.32 10.88
CA ALA A 225 -7.95 2.00 11.91
C ALA A 225 -8.47 3.42 12.19
N GLN A 226 -8.85 4.17 11.14
CA GLN A 226 -9.46 5.49 11.27
C GLN A 226 -10.86 5.44 11.93
N GLU A 227 -11.62 4.36 11.70
CA GLU A 227 -12.92 4.13 12.35
C GLU A 227 -12.77 3.78 13.83
N LEU A 228 -11.68 3.09 14.22
CA LEU A 228 -11.35 2.80 15.63
C LEU A 228 -10.94 4.04 16.42
N MET A 229 -10.37 5.04 15.76
CA MET A 229 -9.87 6.27 16.39
C MET A 229 -10.49 7.53 15.75
N PRO A 230 -11.81 7.73 15.89
CA PRO A 230 -12.49 8.89 15.33
C PRO A 230 -11.91 10.19 15.92
N GLY A 231 -11.75 11.20 15.07
CA GLY A 231 -11.11 12.47 15.45
C GLY A 231 -9.57 12.50 15.32
N LYS A 232 -8.89 11.33 15.15
CA LYS A 232 -7.44 11.23 15.01
C LYS A 232 -7.00 10.71 13.63
N VAL A 233 -7.80 11.00 12.60
CA VAL A 233 -7.61 10.47 11.24
C VAL A 233 -6.22 10.76 10.68
N GLY A 234 -5.71 12.00 10.81
CA GLY A 234 -4.37 12.36 10.34
C GLY A 234 -3.26 11.59 11.05
N MET A 235 -3.34 11.47 12.38
CA MET A 235 -2.36 10.71 13.18
C MET A 235 -2.36 9.22 12.78
N VAL A 236 -3.54 8.62 12.64
CA VAL A 236 -3.67 7.22 12.21
C VAL A 236 -3.09 7.04 10.81
N SER A 237 -3.43 7.92 9.87
CA SER A 237 -2.88 7.86 8.52
C SER A 237 -1.36 7.99 8.52
N GLY A 238 -0.80 8.93 9.29
CA GLY A 238 0.64 9.11 9.43
C GLY A 238 1.34 7.85 9.95
N LEU A 239 0.80 7.24 11.01
CA LEU A 239 1.32 6.00 11.57
C LEU A 239 1.32 4.87 10.52
N PHE A 240 0.19 4.66 9.83
CA PHE A 240 0.02 3.53 8.92
C PHE A 240 0.80 3.70 7.62
N PHE A 241 0.84 4.89 7.03
CA PHE A 241 1.68 5.15 5.85
C PHE A 241 3.17 5.10 6.20
N GLY A 242 3.59 5.76 7.30
CA GLY A 242 4.97 5.73 7.75
C GLY A 242 5.46 4.33 8.04
N PHE A 243 4.65 3.52 8.74
CA PHE A 243 4.98 2.14 9.03
C PHE A 243 5.01 1.28 7.76
N ALA A 244 4.05 1.44 6.84
CA ALA A 244 3.98 0.70 5.59
C ALA A 244 5.22 0.93 4.72
N PHE A 245 5.58 2.19 4.47
CA PHE A 245 6.76 2.53 3.66
C PHE A 245 8.07 2.16 4.37
N GLY A 246 8.13 2.37 5.70
CA GLY A 246 9.27 1.95 6.50
C GLY A 246 9.50 0.44 6.42
N MET A 247 8.43 -0.35 6.55
CA MET A 247 8.51 -1.81 6.42
C MET A 247 8.82 -2.27 5.00
N GLY A 248 8.36 -1.55 3.97
CA GLY A 248 8.74 -1.81 2.59
C GLY A 248 10.24 -1.64 2.36
N GLY A 249 10.81 -0.51 2.80
CA GLY A 249 12.25 -0.24 2.68
C GLY A 249 13.10 -1.19 3.53
N LEU A 250 12.72 -1.40 4.79
CA LEU A 250 13.40 -2.36 5.68
C LEU A 250 13.32 -3.78 5.12
N GLY A 251 12.16 -4.17 4.58
CA GLY A 251 11.96 -5.46 3.94
C GLY A 251 12.90 -5.68 2.77
N ALA A 252 13.01 -4.71 1.86
CA ALA A 252 13.93 -4.80 0.74
C ALA A 252 15.39 -4.96 1.20
N ALA A 253 15.82 -4.19 2.22
CA ALA A 253 17.18 -4.27 2.75
C ALA A 253 17.47 -5.60 3.46
N VAL A 254 16.57 -6.05 4.35
CA VAL A 254 16.74 -7.31 5.08
C VAL A 254 16.70 -8.51 4.15
N LEU A 255 15.77 -8.52 3.18
CA LEU A 255 15.66 -9.60 2.21
C LEU A 255 16.83 -9.60 1.22
N GLY A 256 17.43 -8.41 0.92
CA GLY A 256 18.66 -8.31 0.15
C GLY A 256 19.82 -8.97 0.87
N LEU A 257 20.04 -8.62 2.14
CA LEU A 257 21.07 -9.27 2.96
C LEU A 257 20.85 -10.79 3.05
N LEU A 258 19.59 -11.22 3.19
CA LEU A 258 19.27 -12.64 3.21
C LEU A 258 19.60 -13.31 1.88
N ALA A 259 19.30 -12.66 0.75
CA ALA A 259 19.63 -13.16 -0.58
C ALA A 259 21.15 -13.31 -0.79
N ASP A 260 21.93 -12.31 -0.34
CA ASP A 260 23.39 -12.30 -0.46
C ASP A 260 24.05 -13.44 0.36
N HIS A 261 23.48 -13.78 1.52
CA HIS A 261 23.98 -14.85 2.38
C HIS A 261 23.43 -16.25 2.07
N THR A 262 22.36 -16.34 1.29
CA THR A 262 21.69 -17.62 0.97
C THR A 262 21.45 -17.77 -0.52
N SER A 263 20.24 -17.48 -0.97
CA SER A 263 19.83 -17.41 -2.37
C SER A 263 18.50 -16.69 -2.53
N ILE A 264 18.20 -16.22 -3.74
CA ILE A 264 16.91 -15.64 -4.07
C ILE A 264 15.77 -16.66 -3.90
N ALA A 265 16.01 -17.92 -4.25
CA ALA A 265 15.05 -19.00 -4.05
C ALA A 265 14.69 -19.19 -2.57
N PHE A 266 15.66 -19.09 -1.67
CA PHE A 266 15.43 -19.17 -0.23
C PHE A 266 14.62 -17.97 0.27
N VAL A 267 14.89 -16.77 -0.22
CA VAL A 267 14.09 -15.56 0.11
C VAL A 267 12.63 -15.81 -0.24
N TYR A 268 12.33 -16.35 -1.42
CA TYR A 268 10.94 -16.65 -1.82
C TYR A 268 10.27 -17.70 -0.95
N GLN A 269 11.01 -18.71 -0.52
CA GLN A 269 10.50 -19.68 0.46
C GLN A 269 10.22 -19.02 1.82
N ALA A 270 11.12 -18.18 2.29
CA ALA A 270 10.97 -17.51 3.59
C ALA A 270 9.77 -16.55 3.60
N ILE A 271 9.63 -15.69 2.59
CA ILE A 271 8.51 -14.73 2.53
C ILE A 271 7.15 -15.40 2.29
N ALA A 272 7.12 -16.60 1.72
CA ALA A 272 5.88 -17.34 1.46
C ALA A 272 5.05 -17.60 2.74
N TYR A 273 5.69 -17.61 3.90
CA TYR A 273 5.02 -17.80 5.20
C TYR A 273 4.43 -16.50 5.78
N LEU A 274 4.86 -15.32 5.30
CA LEU A 274 4.39 -14.05 5.85
C LEU A 274 2.86 -13.87 5.81
N PRO A 275 2.13 -14.25 4.72
CA PRO A 275 0.69 -14.13 4.69
C PRO A 275 -0.05 -14.96 5.75
N LEU A 276 0.58 -15.99 6.33
CA LEU A 276 0.00 -16.75 7.45
C LEU A 276 -0.22 -15.88 8.69
N LEU A 277 0.54 -14.80 8.86
CA LEU A 277 0.29 -13.81 9.91
C LEU A 277 -1.11 -13.18 9.77
N GLY A 278 -1.76 -13.34 8.61
CA GLY A 278 -3.15 -12.96 8.41
C GLY A 278 -4.12 -13.57 9.41
N VAL A 279 -3.76 -14.71 10.04
CA VAL A 279 -4.58 -15.35 11.09
C VAL A 279 -4.87 -14.40 12.26
N VAL A 280 -3.95 -13.47 12.59
CA VAL A 280 -4.16 -12.51 13.69
C VAL A 280 -5.31 -11.54 13.41
N ALA A 281 -5.78 -11.41 12.17
CA ALA A 281 -6.97 -10.62 11.84
C ALA A 281 -8.25 -11.15 12.53
N ALA A 282 -8.25 -12.40 12.98
CA ALA A 282 -9.33 -12.96 13.79
C ALA A 282 -9.52 -12.18 15.11
N LEU A 283 -8.44 -11.63 15.66
CA LEU A 283 -8.42 -10.86 16.91
C LEU A 283 -9.02 -9.44 16.76
N LEU A 284 -9.28 -8.98 15.53
CA LEU A 284 -9.90 -7.68 15.31
C LEU A 284 -11.35 -7.68 15.85
N PRO A 285 -11.76 -6.61 16.58
CA PRO A 285 -13.12 -6.49 17.07
C PRO A 285 -14.14 -6.51 15.91
N GLY A 286 -15.27 -7.17 16.12
CA GLY A 286 -16.40 -7.13 15.20
C GLY A 286 -17.09 -5.76 15.22
N LYS A 287 -18.06 -5.52 14.32
CA LYS A 287 -18.91 -4.32 14.45
C LYS A 287 -19.57 -4.34 15.84
N SER A 288 -19.39 -3.25 16.64
CA SER A 288 -20.20 -3.04 17.81
C SER A 288 -21.66 -3.01 17.35
N ARG A 289 -22.45 -4.01 17.74
CA ARG A 289 -23.90 -3.91 17.69
C ARG A 289 -24.27 -2.83 18.72
N LYS A 290 -24.41 -1.59 18.27
CA LYS A 290 -25.23 -0.65 19.05
C LYS A 290 -26.67 -1.17 18.93
N SER A 291 -27.15 -1.75 20.03
CA SER A 291 -28.57 -1.96 20.30
C SER A 291 -29.33 -0.64 20.22
#